data_82627cd1fd1b7f302dc0721390fbd9d1
#
_entry.id   82627cd1fd1b7f302dc0721390fbd9d1
#
_cell.length_a   1.000
_cell.length_b   1.000
_cell.length_c   1.000
_cell.angle_alpha   90.00
_cell.angle_beta   90.00
_cell.angle_gamma   90.00
#
_symmetry.space_group_name_H-M   'P 1'
#
loop_
_entity.id
_entity.type
_entity.pdbx_description
1 polymer ?
#
loop_
_entity_poly.entity_id
_entity_poly.type
_entity_poly.pdbx_seq_one_letter_code
_entity_poly.pdbx_strand_id
1 'polypeptide(L)'
;VTKSGRNTPYFVNTGNFRTGKQIATLGKFYAALIKENCGDNFDCMFGPAYKGIPLATAAAGALYNEYKIDKPYFFNRKEEKDHGEGGSLVGYKPQDGDKVIIIEDVITAGTAVRETMPILKNAANVEVKDMFISVNRCEVGQNPEKTTIMEVMEDFGINVHAIITVQDIYEY
;
A
#
# COMPACT_ATOMS: atom_id res chain seq x y z
N VAL A 1 -9.47 -0.21 21.17
CA VAL A 1 -10.03 -1.42 20.53
C VAL A 1 -9.92 -1.22 19.04
N THR A 2 -9.31 -2.18 18.34
CA THR A 2 -9.19 -2.19 16.88
C THR A 2 -10.55 -2.52 16.24
N LYS A 3 -10.67 -2.32 14.92
CA LYS A 3 -11.85 -2.76 14.14
C LYS A 3 -12.14 -4.27 14.30
N SER A 4 -11.10 -5.05 14.64
CA SER A 4 -11.22 -6.48 14.95
C SER A 4 -11.66 -6.79 16.39
N GLY A 5 -11.99 -5.78 17.20
CA GLY A 5 -12.44 -5.92 18.59
C GLY A 5 -11.33 -6.19 19.61
N ARG A 6 -10.05 -6.13 19.23
CA ARG A 6 -8.90 -6.41 20.09
C ARG A 6 -8.40 -5.14 20.79
N ASN A 7 -7.91 -5.29 22.03
CA ASN A 7 -7.17 -4.26 22.71
C ASN A 7 -5.74 -4.22 22.17
N THR A 8 -5.30 -3.05 21.74
CA THR A 8 -3.91 -2.82 21.33
C THR A 8 -3.27 -1.77 22.24
N PRO A 9 -2.03 -1.99 22.70
CA PRO A 9 -1.32 -1.03 23.53
C PRO A 9 -0.79 0.18 22.74
N TYR A 10 -0.83 0.13 21.42
CA TYR A 10 -0.34 1.20 20.54
C TYR A 10 -1.30 1.43 19.38
N PHE A 11 -1.20 2.62 18.79
CA PHE A 11 -1.96 3.02 17.63
C PHE A 11 -1.02 3.67 16.60
N VAL A 12 -0.87 3.03 15.45
CA VAL A 12 -0.12 3.60 14.33
C VAL A 12 -1.09 4.30 13.39
N ASN A 13 -0.87 5.59 13.18
CA ASN A 13 -1.67 6.40 12.30
C ASN A 13 -0.77 7.26 11.40
N THR A 14 -0.62 6.85 10.15
CA THR A 14 0.15 7.63 9.15
C THR A 14 -0.47 9.00 8.85
N GLY A 15 -1.74 9.22 9.20
CA GLY A 15 -2.37 10.53 9.17
C GLY A 15 -1.72 11.56 10.11
N ASN A 16 -0.85 11.13 11.03
CA ASN A 16 -0.05 12.02 11.87
C ASN A 16 1.18 12.60 11.15
N PHE A 17 1.54 12.08 9.99
CA PHE A 17 2.53 12.68 9.09
C PHE A 17 1.89 13.83 8.32
N ARG A 18 1.89 15.03 8.93
CA ARG A 18 1.09 16.19 8.50
C ARG A 18 1.88 17.32 7.86
N THR A 19 3.20 17.27 7.94
CA THR A 19 4.08 18.29 7.37
C THR A 19 4.79 17.79 6.12
N GLY A 20 5.22 18.71 5.26
CA GLY A 20 6.00 18.38 4.06
C GLY A 20 7.27 17.59 4.38
N LYS A 21 7.97 17.96 5.45
CA LYS A 21 9.15 17.24 5.92
C LYS A 21 8.82 15.79 6.31
N GLN A 22 7.76 15.61 7.08
CA GLN A 22 7.35 14.29 7.54
C GLN A 22 6.95 13.38 6.38
N ILE A 23 6.07 13.85 5.50
CA ILE A 23 5.61 13.03 4.38
C ILE A 23 6.72 12.77 3.35
N ALA A 24 7.61 13.73 3.11
CA ALA A 24 8.76 13.54 2.24
C ALA A 24 9.73 12.49 2.81
N THR A 25 9.98 12.52 4.12
CA THR A 25 10.82 11.52 4.80
C THR A 25 10.19 10.13 4.73
N LEU A 26 8.90 10.01 5.01
CA LEU A 26 8.18 8.74 4.88
C LEU A 26 8.22 8.22 3.44
N GLY A 27 8.05 9.08 2.45
CA GLY A 27 8.19 8.73 1.04
C GLY A 27 9.56 8.17 0.69
N LYS A 28 10.64 8.69 1.26
CA LYS A 28 12.00 8.16 1.10
C LYS A 28 12.13 6.74 1.65
N PHE A 29 11.52 6.43 2.79
CA PHE A 29 11.53 5.08 3.35
C PHE A 29 10.76 4.10 2.48
N TYR A 30 9.60 4.48 1.96
CA TYR A 30 8.88 3.67 0.98
C TYR A 30 9.72 3.44 -0.28
N ALA A 31 10.32 4.49 -0.82
CA ALA A 31 11.16 4.38 -2.02
C ALA A 31 12.36 3.46 -1.82
N ALA A 32 13.04 3.54 -0.67
CA ALA A 32 14.14 2.66 -0.33
C ALA A 32 13.69 1.19 -0.26
N LEU A 33 12.55 0.92 0.37
CA LEU A 33 11.99 -0.42 0.48
C LEU A 33 11.57 -0.99 -0.89
N ILE A 34 10.97 -0.17 -1.73
CA ILE A 34 10.61 -0.55 -3.11
C ILE A 34 11.86 -0.84 -3.93
N LYS A 35 12.88 0.02 -3.85
CA LYS A 35 14.16 -0.16 -4.54
C LYS A 35 14.84 -1.46 -4.14
N GLU A 36 14.85 -1.79 -2.86
CA GLU A 36 15.46 -2.99 -2.33
C GLU A 36 14.77 -4.27 -2.83
N ASN A 37 13.44 -4.28 -2.90
CA ASN A 37 12.65 -5.48 -3.21
C ASN A 37 12.28 -5.63 -4.68
N CYS A 38 12.05 -4.53 -5.40
CA CYS A 38 11.59 -4.54 -6.79
C CYS A 38 12.56 -3.88 -7.76
N GLY A 39 13.45 -2.99 -7.29
CA GLY A 39 14.24 -2.14 -8.17
C GLY A 39 13.32 -1.29 -9.04
N ASP A 40 13.43 -1.41 -10.35
CA ASP A 40 12.55 -0.81 -11.35
C ASP A 40 11.62 -1.83 -12.04
N ASN A 41 11.57 -3.07 -11.54
CA ASN A 41 10.82 -4.17 -12.12
C ASN A 41 9.34 -4.14 -11.70
N PHE A 42 8.68 -3.03 -11.95
CA PHE A 42 7.23 -2.84 -11.86
C PHE A 42 6.82 -1.73 -12.83
N ASP A 43 5.55 -1.63 -13.17
CA ASP A 43 5.07 -0.69 -14.18
C ASP A 43 4.38 0.52 -13.56
N CYS A 44 3.64 0.34 -12.47
CA CYS A 44 2.90 1.41 -11.81
C CYS A 44 2.62 1.12 -10.34
N MET A 45 2.22 2.18 -9.61
CA MET A 45 1.89 2.14 -8.19
C MET A 45 0.43 2.46 -7.97
N PHE A 46 -0.22 1.74 -7.08
CA PHE A 46 -1.59 1.98 -6.66
C PHE A 46 -1.66 2.38 -5.19
N GLY A 47 -2.30 3.52 -4.92
CA GLY A 47 -2.60 3.98 -3.56
C GLY A 47 -4.08 3.88 -3.25
N PRO A 48 -4.52 2.89 -2.46
CA PRO A 48 -5.94 2.76 -2.09
C PRO A 48 -6.45 3.97 -1.33
N ALA A 49 -7.61 4.49 -1.73
CA ALA A 49 -8.24 5.61 -1.04
C ALA A 49 -8.57 5.22 0.42
N TYR A 50 -8.32 6.12 1.38
CA TYR A 50 -7.80 7.48 1.16
C TYR A 50 -6.34 7.61 1.56
N LYS A 51 -5.89 6.90 2.59
CA LYS A 51 -4.53 7.05 3.15
C LYS A 51 -3.43 6.61 2.19
N GLY A 52 -3.68 5.62 1.35
CA GLY A 52 -2.73 5.17 0.33
C GLY A 52 -2.41 6.24 -0.71
N ILE A 53 -3.29 7.21 -0.95
CA ILE A 53 -3.10 8.24 -1.96
C ILE A 53 -1.87 9.11 -1.67
N PRO A 54 -1.78 9.81 -0.52
CA PRO A 54 -0.59 10.60 -0.22
C PRO A 54 0.68 9.77 -0.09
N LEU A 55 0.58 8.52 0.37
CA LEU A 55 1.72 7.62 0.49
C LEU A 55 2.26 7.21 -0.88
N ALA A 56 1.40 6.84 -1.82
CA ALA A 56 1.80 6.51 -3.18
C ALA A 56 2.41 7.72 -3.90
N THR A 57 1.82 8.90 -3.73
CA THR A 57 2.34 10.17 -4.29
C THR A 57 3.74 10.47 -3.74
N ALA A 58 3.92 10.37 -2.43
CA ALA A 58 5.21 10.62 -1.79
C ALA A 58 6.26 9.57 -2.21
N ALA A 59 5.88 8.30 -2.29
CA ALA A 59 6.76 7.22 -2.75
C ALA A 59 7.19 7.41 -4.21
N ALA A 60 6.27 7.79 -5.09
CA ALA A 60 6.57 8.07 -6.50
C ALA A 60 7.58 9.21 -6.66
N GLY A 61 7.35 10.31 -5.95
CA GLY A 61 8.27 11.45 -5.95
C GLY A 61 9.66 11.10 -5.40
N ALA A 62 9.72 10.35 -4.32
CA ALA A 62 10.98 9.91 -3.72
C ALA A 62 11.74 8.91 -4.60
N LEU A 63 11.07 7.99 -5.27
CA LEU A 63 11.69 7.06 -6.23
C LEU A 63 12.40 7.82 -7.35
N TYR A 64 11.75 8.85 -7.90
CA TYR A 64 12.36 9.69 -8.92
C TYR A 64 13.54 10.51 -8.36
N ASN A 65 13.34 11.20 -7.24
CA ASN A 65 14.36 12.09 -6.68
C ASN A 65 15.60 11.33 -6.21
N GLU A 66 15.43 10.20 -5.52
CA GLU A 66 16.54 9.45 -4.91
C GLU A 66 17.19 8.45 -5.90
N TYR A 67 16.41 7.82 -6.77
CA TYR A 67 16.87 6.71 -7.60
C TYR A 67 16.68 6.89 -9.10
N LYS A 68 16.09 7.99 -9.55
CA LYS A 68 15.72 8.24 -10.95
C LYS A 68 14.81 7.17 -11.55
N ILE A 69 14.03 6.53 -10.70
CA ILE A 69 12.98 5.60 -11.10
C ILE A 69 11.70 6.39 -11.31
N ASP A 70 11.33 6.57 -12.57
CA ASP A 70 10.13 7.33 -12.98
C ASP A 70 9.00 6.36 -13.34
N LYS A 71 8.07 6.16 -12.42
CA LYS A 71 6.93 5.28 -12.59
C LYS A 71 5.63 6.02 -12.32
N PRO A 72 4.59 5.76 -13.12
CA PRO A 72 3.28 6.35 -12.91
C PRO A 72 2.60 5.79 -11.67
N TYR A 73 1.67 6.55 -11.12
CA TYR A 73 0.84 6.11 -10.02
C TYR A 73 -0.63 6.46 -10.27
N PHE A 74 -1.50 5.76 -9.59
CA PHE A 74 -2.94 5.97 -9.65
C PHE A 74 -3.60 5.58 -8.32
N PHE A 75 -4.84 5.98 -8.16
CA PHE A 75 -5.63 5.69 -6.97
C PHE A 75 -7.11 5.56 -7.34
N ASN A 76 -7.92 5.03 -6.43
CA ASN A 76 -9.37 4.91 -6.61
C ASN A 76 -10.11 6.04 -5.91
N ARG A 77 -11.34 6.27 -6.36
CA ARG A 77 -12.37 6.99 -5.63
C ARG A 77 -13.27 5.99 -4.92
N LYS A 78 -13.72 6.30 -3.71
CA LYS A 78 -14.74 5.48 -3.01
C LYS A 78 -16.16 5.79 -3.48
N GLU A 79 -16.35 6.95 -4.10
CA GLU A 79 -17.63 7.40 -4.62
C GLU A 79 -17.55 7.53 -6.14
N GLU A 80 -18.47 6.91 -6.85
CA GLU A 80 -18.59 7.07 -8.30
C GLU A 80 -19.11 8.48 -8.62
N LYS A 81 -18.49 9.14 -9.60
CA LYS A 81 -19.01 10.38 -10.15
C LYS A 81 -19.93 10.06 -11.34
N ASP A 82 -21.16 10.54 -11.27
CA ASP A 82 -22.15 10.41 -12.35
C ASP A 82 -21.82 11.27 -13.58
N HIS A 83 -20.85 12.21 -13.48
CA HIS A 83 -20.54 13.18 -14.53
C HIS A 83 -19.03 13.40 -14.68
N GLY A 84 -18.57 13.44 -15.94
CA GLY A 84 -17.18 13.70 -16.33
C GLY A 84 -16.45 12.47 -16.86
N GLU A 85 -15.13 12.44 -16.76
CA GLU A 85 -14.36 11.23 -17.07
C GLU A 85 -14.81 10.10 -16.13
N GLY A 86 -15.71 9.26 -16.61
CA GLY A 86 -16.29 8.15 -15.87
C GLY A 86 -15.22 7.15 -15.48
N GLY A 87 -15.26 6.72 -14.23
CA GLY A 87 -14.37 5.68 -13.71
C GLY A 87 -14.04 5.88 -12.25
N SER A 88 -13.80 4.77 -11.58
CA SER A 88 -13.39 4.75 -10.17
C SER A 88 -11.91 5.05 -9.96
N LEU A 89 -11.10 5.11 -11.02
CA LEU A 89 -9.65 5.31 -10.98
C LEU A 89 -9.25 6.72 -11.45
N VAL A 90 -8.21 7.27 -10.81
CA VAL A 90 -7.62 8.58 -11.12
C VAL A 90 -6.10 8.42 -11.27
N GLY A 91 -5.53 9.14 -12.24
CA GLY A 91 -4.13 9.08 -12.58
C GLY A 91 -3.85 8.12 -13.73
N TYR A 92 -2.80 7.33 -13.59
CA TYR A 92 -2.46 6.34 -14.61
C TYR A 92 -3.57 5.31 -14.81
N LYS A 93 -3.82 4.92 -16.05
CA LYS A 93 -4.76 3.85 -16.38
C LYS A 93 -3.98 2.57 -16.64
N PRO A 94 -4.06 1.57 -15.74
CA PRO A 94 -3.30 0.33 -15.91
C PRO A 94 -3.71 -0.40 -17.18
N GLN A 95 -2.74 -1.05 -17.79
CA GLN A 95 -2.88 -1.83 -19.00
C GLN A 95 -2.75 -3.32 -18.69
N ASP A 96 -3.26 -4.17 -19.58
CA ASP A 96 -3.07 -5.61 -19.48
C ASP A 96 -1.59 -5.97 -19.44
N GLY A 97 -1.20 -6.80 -18.49
CA GLY A 97 0.18 -7.21 -18.26
C GLY A 97 1.00 -6.29 -17.36
N ASP A 98 0.45 -5.14 -16.95
CA ASP A 98 1.14 -4.26 -16.02
C ASP A 98 1.38 -4.94 -14.67
N LYS A 99 2.58 -4.75 -14.16
CA LYS A 99 2.97 -5.11 -12.80
C LYS A 99 2.67 -3.96 -11.87
N VAL A 100 1.65 -4.12 -11.05
CA VAL A 100 1.19 -3.10 -10.09
C VAL A 100 1.74 -3.42 -8.71
N ILE A 101 2.33 -2.43 -8.04
CA ILE A 101 2.63 -2.50 -6.62
C ILE A 101 1.61 -1.67 -5.83
N ILE A 102 1.23 -2.15 -4.65
CA ILE A 102 0.28 -1.46 -3.77
C ILE A 102 1.05 -0.74 -2.66
N ILE A 103 0.69 0.53 -2.43
CA ILE A 103 1.24 1.35 -1.35
C ILE A 103 0.13 1.64 -0.34
N GLU A 104 0.26 1.12 0.87
CA GLU A 104 -0.74 1.28 1.93
C GLU A 104 -0.07 1.67 3.26
N ASP A 105 -0.83 2.08 4.27
CA ASP A 105 -0.28 2.46 5.56
C ASP A 105 0.01 1.25 6.46
N VAL A 106 -0.99 0.44 6.76
CA VAL A 106 -0.89 -0.77 7.59
C VAL A 106 -1.85 -1.84 7.08
N ILE A 107 -1.60 -3.08 7.46
CA ILE A 107 -2.57 -4.18 7.32
C ILE A 107 -3.08 -4.53 8.70
N THR A 108 -4.41 -4.57 8.87
CA THR A 108 -5.06 -5.05 10.10
C THR A 108 -5.72 -6.40 9.88
N ALA A 109 -6.90 -6.43 9.25
CA ALA A 109 -7.64 -7.68 8.98
C ALA A 109 -7.56 -8.13 7.49
N GLY A 110 -6.71 -7.48 6.68
CA GLY A 110 -6.61 -7.76 5.24
C GLY A 110 -7.80 -7.28 4.41
N THR A 111 -8.76 -6.58 5.00
CA THR A 111 -9.97 -6.09 4.32
C THR A 111 -9.61 -5.15 3.16
N ALA A 112 -8.65 -4.24 3.36
CA ALA A 112 -8.22 -3.30 2.33
C ALA A 112 -7.70 -4.02 1.08
N VAL A 113 -6.94 -5.09 1.24
CA VAL A 113 -6.43 -5.89 0.11
C VAL A 113 -7.58 -6.58 -0.61
N ARG A 114 -8.51 -7.18 0.15
CA ARG A 114 -9.69 -7.88 -0.42
C ARG A 114 -10.60 -6.93 -1.20
N GLU A 115 -10.69 -5.67 -0.79
CA GLU A 115 -11.44 -4.63 -1.52
C GLU A 115 -10.64 -4.10 -2.73
N THR A 116 -9.33 -3.98 -2.62
CA THR A 116 -8.44 -3.46 -3.66
C THR A 116 -8.31 -4.38 -4.85
N MET A 117 -8.14 -5.68 -4.63
CA MET A 117 -7.89 -6.64 -5.70
C MET A 117 -8.99 -6.68 -6.77
N PRO A 118 -10.29 -6.69 -6.45
CA PRO A 118 -11.34 -6.59 -7.45
C PRO A 118 -11.28 -5.29 -8.26
N ILE A 119 -10.97 -4.16 -7.63
CA ILE A 119 -10.84 -2.86 -8.31
C ILE A 119 -9.76 -2.93 -9.40
N LEU A 120 -8.59 -3.46 -9.05
CA LEU A 120 -7.47 -3.59 -9.98
C LEU A 120 -7.78 -4.58 -11.12
N LYS A 121 -8.35 -5.73 -10.80
CA LYS A 121 -8.72 -6.76 -11.79
C LYS A 121 -9.83 -6.31 -12.75
N ASN A 122 -10.74 -5.46 -12.29
CA ASN A 122 -11.77 -4.89 -13.15
C ASN A 122 -11.22 -3.81 -14.08
N ALA A 123 -10.13 -3.14 -13.71
CA ALA A 123 -9.51 -2.10 -14.52
C ALA A 123 -8.74 -2.68 -15.72
N ALA A 124 -7.95 -3.72 -15.49
CA ALA A 124 -7.17 -4.42 -16.50
C ALA A 124 -6.67 -5.80 -15.97
N ASN A 125 -6.15 -6.62 -16.84
CA ASN A 125 -5.51 -7.89 -16.45
C ASN A 125 -4.09 -7.62 -15.94
N VAL A 126 -4.00 -7.11 -14.71
CA VAL A 126 -2.75 -6.73 -14.07
C VAL A 126 -2.19 -7.83 -13.19
N GLU A 127 -0.88 -7.77 -12.98
CA GLU A 127 -0.15 -8.64 -12.06
C GLU A 127 0.19 -7.85 -10.80
N VAL A 128 -0.24 -8.34 -9.63
CA VAL A 128 0.04 -7.73 -8.33
C VAL A 128 0.79 -8.74 -7.47
N LYS A 129 2.10 -8.53 -7.28
CA LYS A 129 2.97 -9.42 -6.51
C LYS A 129 3.49 -8.81 -5.22
N ASP A 130 3.53 -7.49 -5.13
CA ASP A 130 4.15 -6.78 -4.02
C ASP A 130 3.26 -5.68 -3.47
N MET A 131 3.27 -5.56 -2.15
CA MET A 131 2.60 -4.53 -1.39
C MET A 131 3.55 -3.97 -0.34
N PHE A 132 3.55 -2.66 -0.17
CA PHE A 132 4.42 -1.94 0.74
C PHE A 132 3.61 -1.21 1.78
N ILE A 133 3.95 -1.42 3.05
CA ILE A 133 3.27 -0.82 4.20
C ILE A 133 4.28 -0.16 5.14
N SER A 134 3.82 0.77 5.97
CA SER A 134 4.69 1.44 6.93
C SER A 134 5.05 0.51 8.10
N VAL A 135 4.07 -0.14 8.70
CA VAL A 135 4.27 -0.97 9.90
C VAL A 135 3.60 -2.32 9.75
N ASN A 136 4.38 -3.39 9.94
CA ASN A 136 3.84 -4.71 10.17
C ASN A 136 3.50 -4.85 11.66
N ARG A 137 2.22 -4.88 11.97
CA ARG A 137 1.71 -4.99 13.34
C ARG A 137 1.71 -6.43 13.86
N CYS A 138 2.10 -7.41 13.02
CA CYS A 138 2.09 -8.84 13.34
C CYS A 138 0.74 -9.32 13.89
N GLU A 139 -0.37 -8.71 13.45
CA GLU A 139 -1.69 -9.09 13.92
C GLU A 139 -2.09 -10.46 13.38
N VAL A 140 -2.78 -11.21 14.25
CA VAL A 140 -3.36 -12.49 13.89
C VAL A 140 -4.48 -12.29 12.88
N GLY A 141 -4.52 -13.11 11.85
CA GLY A 141 -5.53 -13.06 10.80
C GLY A 141 -6.90 -13.62 11.23
N GLN A 142 -7.68 -14.03 10.26
CA GLN A 142 -8.95 -14.73 10.50
C GLN A 142 -8.69 -16.14 11.07
N ASN A 143 -7.62 -16.77 10.63
CA ASN A 143 -7.12 -18.00 11.23
C ASN A 143 -6.20 -17.66 12.41
N PRO A 144 -6.49 -18.14 13.65
CA PRO A 144 -5.68 -17.85 14.84
C PRO A 144 -4.22 -18.30 14.75
N GLU A 145 -3.91 -19.25 13.88
CA GLU A 145 -2.57 -19.79 13.68
C GLU A 145 -1.71 -19.00 12.68
N LYS A 146 -2.31 -18.01 12.00
CA LYS A 146 -1.65 -17.24 10.96
C LYS A 146 -1.74 -15.74 11.22
N THR A 147 -0.71 -15.01 10.80
CA THR A 147 -0.81 -13.56 10.74
C THR A 147 -1.64 -13.12 9.52
N THR A 148 -2.22 -11.93 9.58
CA THR A 148 -2.93 -11.35 8.44
C THR A 148 -2.06 -11.29 7.18
N ILE A 149 -0.77 -10.98 7.34
CA ILE A 149 0.17 -10.96 6.21
C ILE A 149 0.34 -12.34 5.59
N MET A 150 0.45 -13.39 6.40
CA MET A 150 0.52 -14.77 5.89
C MET A 150 -0.75 -15.13 5.09
N GLU A 151 -1.92 -14.75 5.58
CA GLU A 151 -3.17 -14.98 4.86
C GLU A 151 -3.23 -14.23 3.53
N VAL A 152 -2.82 -12.96 3.50
CA VAL A 152 -2.78 -12.16 2.27
C VAL A 152 -1.80 -12.77 1.25
N MET A 153 -0.65 -13.25 1.70
CA MET A 153 0.31 -13.93 0.83
C MET A 153 -0.25 -15.23 0.25
N GLU A 154 -0.93 -16.03 1.06
CA GLU A 154 -1.55 -17.27 0.62
C GLU A 154 -2.75 -17.05 -0.31
N ASP A 155 -3.66 -16.13 0.06
CA ASP A 155 -4.92 -15.91 -0.66
C ASP A 155 -4.71 -15.20 -2.01
N PHE A 156 -3.72 -14.31 -2.11
CA PHE A 156 -3.52 -13.44 -3.27
C PHE A 156 -2.16 -13.60 -3.95
N GLY A 157 -1.22 -14.33 -3.36
CA GLY A 157 0.14 -14.43 -3.89
C GLY A 157 0.92 -13.11 -3.82
N ILE A 158 0.57 -12.23 -2.87
CA ILE A 158 1.19 -10.92 -2.70
C ILE A 158 2.22 -10.98 -1.58
N ASN A 159 3.46 -10.57 -1.87
CA ASN A 159 4.49 -10.34 -0.86
C ASN A 159 4.26 -8.99 -0.19
N VAL A 160 4.17 -8.97 1.13
CA VAL A 160 3.99 -7.75 1.92
C VAL A 160 5.31 -7.34 2.55
N HIS A 161 5.78 -6.13 2.21
CA HIS A 161 7.01 -5.54 2.72
C HIS A 161 6.67 -4.38 3.66
N ALA A 162 7.25 -4.36 4.85
CA ALA A 162 7.05 -3.30 5.83
C ALA A 162 8.33 -2.51 6.05
N ILE A 163 8.20 -1.20 6.28
CA ILE A 163 9.32 -0.34 6.65
C ILE A 163 9.85 -0.75 8.02
N ILE A 164 8.94 -0.96 8.98
CA ILE A 164 9.27 -1.45 10.33
C ILE A 164 8.24 -2.49 10.77
N THR A 165 8.63 -3.29 11.76
CA THR A 165 7.74 -4.22 12.45
C THR A 165 7.38 -3.68 13.84
N VAL A 166 6.35 -4.23 14.46
CA VAL A 166 6.03 -3.93 15.85
C VAL A 166 7.17 -4.31 16.79
N GLN A 167 7.95 -5.34 16.44
CA GLN A 167 9.13 -5.74 17.21
C GLN A 167 10.20 -4.65 17.21
N ASP A 168 10.48 -4.04 16.07
CA ASP A 168 11.42 -2.91 15.98
C ASP A 168 11.01 -1.75 16.89
N ILE A 169 9.69 -1.53 17.06
CA ILE A 169 9.16 -0.49 17.96
C ILE A 169 9.41 -0.83 19.42
N TYR A 170 9.34 -2.11 19.79
CA TYR A 170 9.57 -2.54 21.18
C TYR A 170 11.04 -2.55 21.57
N GLU A 171 11.94 -2.74 20.63
CA GLU A 171 13.38 -2.78 20.85
C GLU A 171 14.02 -1.38 20.90
N TYR A 172 13.30 -0.32 20.42
CA TYR A 172 13.74 1.07 20.44
C TYR A 172 13.40 1.75 21.76
#